data_aa60e7ac7a874f77272077e8f6cf9edc
#
_entry.id   aa60e7ac7a874f77272077e8f6cf9edc
#
_cell.length_a   1.000
_cell.length_b   1.000
_cell.length_c   1.000
_cell.angle_alpha   90.00
_cell.angle_beta   90.00
_cell.angle_gamma   90.00
#
_symmetry.space_group_name_H-M   'P 1'
#
loop_
_entity.id
_entity.type
_entity.pdbx_description
1 polymer ?
#
loop_
_entity_poly.entity_id
_entity_poly.type
_entity_poly.pdbx_seq_one_letter_code
_entity_poly.pdbx_strand_id
1 'polypeptide(L)'
;MDFDHPSALCNKLAAGKLDVALVSSFEFLRNPIYRIVDDVSISSNGPVYSVIVAHRGEITEITEIELDPASETSINLLRCLLAGLGLNPCLVQRVAGAPAVTKSALVGRAQLLIGDQAIYVRQEYANEFSFWDLGEQWKKLFNLPFVYALWLIRPEVADPKQIANPLRGLRDANLANLDNLVAEVVAGVADTGQRKGVDREFLSHYYTEHLRFGFEEKEKEGLLIFANLCIKHGLLPKHNFAFCIV
;
A
#
# COMPACT_ATOMS: atom_id res chain seq x y z
N MET A 1 -14.96 11.95 10.93
CA MET A 1 -14.00 11.21 10.08
C MET A 1 -13.05 10.52 11.03
N ASP A 2 -12.86 9.19 10.86
CA ASP A 2 -11.94 8.40 11.69
C ASP A 2 -10.62 8.23 10.95
N PHE A 3 -9.50 8.50 11.62
CA PHE A 3 -8.16 8.21 11.14
C PHE A 3 -7.58 7.09 11.99
N ASP A 4 -7.15 6.02 11.33
CA ASP A 4 -6.58 4.85 12.01
C ASP A 4 -5.69 4.06 11.03
N HIS A 5 -4.97 3.06 11.52
CA HIS A 5 -4.22 2.15 10.67
C HIS A 5 -5.15 1.38 9.72
N PRO A 6 -4.72 1.05 8.50
CA PRO A 6 -5.54 0.36 7.50
C PRO A 6 -6.21 -0.92 8.03
N SER A 7 -5.50 -1.72 8.82
CA SER A 7 -6.06 -2.93 9.44
C SER A 7 -7.17 -2.63 10.46
N ALA A 8 -7.06 -1.55 11.23
CA ALA A 8 -8.09 -1.12 12.16
C ALA A 8 -9.32 -0.60 11.43
N LEU A 9 -9.15 0.14 10.33
CA LEU A 9 -10.24 0.60 9.46
C LEU A 9 -10.96 -0.58 8.81
N CYS A 10 -10.24 -1.63 8.32
CA CYS A 10 -10.84 -2.86 7.83
C CYS A 10 -11.76 -3.50 8.89
N ASN A 11 -11.28 -3.63 10.12
CA ASN A 11 -12.06 -4.20 11.22
C ASN A 11 -13.31 -3.36 11.55
N LYS A 12 -13.20 -2.03 11.56
CA LYS A 12 -14.34 -1.12 11.79
C LYS A 12 -15.37 -1.21 10.66
N LEU A 13 -14.91 -1.31 9.40
CA LEU A 13 -15.77 -1.48 8.24
C LEU A 13 -16.52 -2.82 8.31
N ALA A 14 -15.82 -3.92 8.56
CA ALA A 14 -16.40 -5.25 8.70
C ALA A 14 -17.38 -5.36 9.87
N ALA A 15 -17.11 -4.66 10.97
CA ALA A 15 -17.99 -4.61 12.15
C ALA A 15 -19.21 -3.67 11.98
N GLY A 16 -19.35 -3.01 10.83
CA GLY A 16 -20.45 -2.07 10.58
C GLY A 16 -20.36 -0.75 11.34
N LYS A 17 -19.19 -0.42 11.85
CA LYS A 17 -18.93 0.87 12.54
C LYS A 17 -18.62 2.02 11.58
N LEU A 18 -18.28 1.70 10.34
CA LEU A 18 -18.05 2.64 9.25
C LEU A 18 -18.87 2.19 8.03
N ASP A 19 -19.48 3.11 7.31
CA ASP A 19 -20.19 2.85 6.06
C ASP A 19 -19.23 2.77 4.88
N VAL A 20 -18.12 3.50 4.96
CA VAL A 20 -17.07 3.57 3.95
C VAL A 20 -15.71 3.72 4.61
N ALA A 21 -14.68 3.12 4.01
CA ALA A 21 -13.29 3.33 4.43
C ALA A 21 -12.32 3.14 3.27
N LEU A 22 -11.18 3.86 3.31
CA LEU A 22 -10.03 3.61 2.47
C LEU A 22 -9.20 2.51 3.15
N VAL A 23 -9.21 1.33 2.56
CA VAL A 23 -8.62 0.13 3.16
C VAL A 23 -7.78 -0.65 2.16
N SER A 24 -7.01 -1.60 2.67
CA SER A 24 -6.23 -2.55 1.88
C SER A 24 -7.07 -3.15 0.74
N SER A 25 -6.54 -3.15 -0.49
CA SER A 25 -7.22 -3.79 -1.63
C SER A 25 -7.43 -5.30 -1.42
N PHE A 26 -6.57 -5.93 -0.62
CA PHE A 26 -6.72 -7.33 -0.24
C PHE A 26 -7.99 -7.59 0.59
N GLU A 27 -8.51 -6.59 1.31
CA GLU A 27 -9.79 -6.71 2.02
C GLU A 27 -10.94 -6.99 1.04
N PHE A 28 -11.00 -6.28 -0.08
CA PHE A 28 -11.98 -6.56 -1.12
C PHE A 28 -11.79 -7.97 -1.72
N LEU A 29 -10.56 -8.38 -1.96
CA LEU A 29 -10.28 -9.70 -2.51
C LEU A 29 -10.66 -10.84 -1.55
N ARG A 30 -10.50 -10.64 -0.26
CA ARG A 30 -10.93 -11.58 0.78
C ARG A 30 -12.45 -11.60 0.98
N ASN A 31 -13.07 -10.44 0.95
CA ASN A 31 -14.50 -10.21 1.18
C ASN A 31 -15.12 -9.42 0.02
N PRO A 32 -15.41 -10.03 -1.13
CA PRO A 32 -15.90 -9.33 -2.32
C PRO A 32 -17.39 -8.92 -2.24
N ILE A 33 -17.86 -8.61 -1.03
CA ILE A 33 -19.23 -8.13 -0.77
C ILE A 33 -19.33 -6.60 -0.85
N TYR A 34 -18.19 -5.92 -0.71
CA TYR A 34 -18.15 -4.46 -0.72
C TYR A 34 -18.33 -3.88 -2.12
N ARG A 35 -18.84 -2.65 -2.18
CA ARG A 35 -18.83 -1.84 -3.40
C ARG A 35 -17.57 -1.00 -3.44
N ILE A 36 -16.91 -0.97 -4.59
CA ILE A 36 -15.72 -0.15 -4.83
C ILE A 36 -16.16 1.22 -5.35
N VAL A 37 -15.63 2.27 -4.78
CA VAL A 37 -15.76 3.61 -5.37
C VAL A 37 -14.92 3.63 -6.65
N ASP A 38 -15.59 3.75 -7.80
CA ASP A 38 -14.91 3.78 -9.10
C ASP A 38 -14.01 5.01 -9.23
N ASP A 39 -13.01 4.88 -10.08
CA ASP A 39 -12.07 5.94 -10.43
C ASP A 39 -11.22 6.50 -9.25
N VAL A 40 -11.25 5.86 -8.06
CA VAL A 40 -10.43 6.29 -6.91
C VAL A 40 -9.73 5.13 -6.24
N SER A 41 -8.40 5.17 -6.19
CA SER A 41 -7.57 4.20 -5.49
C SER A 41 -6.30 4.84 -4.93
N ILE A 42 -5.48 4.05 -4.25
CA ILE A 42 -4.05 4.31 -4.08
C ILE A 42 -3.31 3.20 -4.82
N SER A 43 -2.60 3.57 -5.87
CA SER A 43 -1.86 2.65 -6.74
C SER A 43 -0.50 3.23 -7.13
N SER A 44 0.35 2.42 -7.79
CA SER A 44 1.56 2.86 -8.45
C SER A 44 1.71 2.17 -9.81
N ASN A 45 2.42 2.81 -10.74
CA ASN A 45 2.74 2.22 -12.05
C ASN A 45 4.27 2.14 -12.23
N GLY A 46 4.94 1.54 -11.29
CA GLY A 46 6.40 1.49 -11.15
C GLY A 46 6.79 1.60 -9.69
N PRO A 47 7.96 2.17 -9.37
CA PRO A 47 8.40 2.34 -8.00
C PRO A 47 7.37 3.12 -7.17
N VAL A 48 6.95 2.54 -6.03
CA VAL A 48 6.01 3.19 -5.10
C VAL A 48 6.71 4.01 -4.03
N TYR A 49 8.01 3.77 -3.84
CA TYR A 49 8.88 4.39 -2.85
C TYR A 49 8.56 4.01 -1.39
N SER A 50 7.29 3.89 -1.04
CA SER A 50 6.77 3.70 0.32
C SER A 50 6.29 2.28 0.64
N VAL A 51 6.57 1.28 -0.22
CA VAL A 51 6.33 -0.15 0.05
C VAL A 51 7.57 -0.92 -0.40
N ILE A 52 8.45 -1.21 0.56
CA ILE A 52 9.80 -1.71 0.28
C ILE A 52 10.18 -2.86 1.21
N VAL A 53 11.08 -3.72 0.74
CA VAL A 53 11.86 -4.59 1.62
C VAL A 53 13.24 -3.99 1.77
N ALA A 54 13.57 -3.56 2.98
CA ALA A 54 14.91 -3.08 3.34
C ALA A 54 15.80 -4.27 3.70
N HIS A 55 16.97 -4.38 3.08
CA HIS A 55 17.88 -5.52 3.27
C HIS A 55 19.35 -5.13 3.09
N ARG A 56 20.26 -6.03 3.45
CA ARG A 56 21.69 -5.95 3.13
C ARG A 56 22.09 -7.15 2.28
N GLY A 57 23.02 -6.93 1.36
CA GLY A 57 23.43 -7.97 0.39
C GLY A 57 22.37 -8.18 -0.70
N GLU A 58 22.42 -9.33 -1.34
CA GLU A 58 21.49 -9.69 -2.41
C GLU A 58 20.15 -10.19 -1.86
N ILE A 59 19.05 -9.80 -2.48
CA ILE A 59 17.70 -10.24 -2.06
C ILE A 59 17.54 -11.77 -2.08
N THR A 60 18.29 -12.44 -2.95
CA THR A 60 18.32 -13.91 -3.08
C THR A 60 19.00 -14.63 -1.91
N GLU A 61 19.79 -13.92 -1.12
CA GLU A 61 20.51 -14.44 0.04
C GLU A 61 19.76 -14.21 1.36
N ILE A 62 18.63 -13.51 1.31
CA ILE A 62 17.84 -13.22 2.49
C ILE A 62 17.09 -14.48 2.95
N THR A 63 17.33 -14.87 4.19
CA THR A 63 16.73 -16.06 4.81
C THR A 63 15.50 -15.77 5.64
N GLU A 64 15.34 -14.52 6.09
CA GLU A 64 14.22 -14.09 6.93
C GLU A 64 13.75 -12.67 6.55
N ILE A 65 12.44 -12.49 6.42
CA ILE A 65 11.82 -11.17 6.22
C ILE A 65 10.80 -10.92 7.33
N GLU A 66 11.03 -9.85 8.08
CA GLU A 66 10.08 -9.36 9.08
C GLU A 66 8.97 -8.56 8.40
N LEU A 67 7.72 -8.91 8.70
CA LEU A 67 6.53 -8.35 8.06
C LEU A 67 5.92 -7.22 8.90
N ASP A 68 5.52 -6.12 8.24
CA ASP A 68 4.72 -5.08 8.87
C ASP A 68 3.24 -5.50 8.90
N PRO A 69 2.64 -5.67 10.09
CA PRO A 69 1.25 -6.14 10.22
C PRO A 69 0.21 -5.11 9.76
N ALA A 70 0.62 -3.87 9.49
CA ALA A 70 -0.30 -2.78 9.14
C ALA A 70 -0.90 -2.91 7.72
N SER A 71 -0.28 -3.68 6.82
CA SER A 71 -0.75 -3.81 5.43
C SER A 71 -0.80 -5.25 4.92
N GLU A 72 -1.98 -5.83 4.91
CA GLU A 72 -2.20 -7.16 4.31
C GLU A 72 -1.93 -7.19 2.80
N THR A 73 -2.25 -6.12 2.06
CA THR A 73 -1.95 -6.03 0.62
C THR A 73 -0.45 -6.17 0.37
N SER A 74 0.37 -5.41 1.10
CA SER A 74 1.84 -5.43 0.91
C SER A 74 2.45 -6.77 1.29
N ILE A 75 1.96 -7.41 2.35
CA ILE A 75 2.39 -8.76 2.75
C ILE A 75 2.07 -9.78 1.66
N ASN A 76 0.86 -9.77 1.11
CA ASN A 76 0.47 -10.74 0.10
C ASN A 76 1.10 -10.44 -1.27
N LEU A 77 1.34 -9.16 -1.60
CA LEU A 77 2.17 -8.78 -2.75
C LEU A 77 3.57 -9.37 -2.62
N LEU A 78 4.23 -9.17 -1.48
CA LEU A 78 5.55 -9.73 -1.21
C LEU A 78 5.57 -11.25 -1.40
N ARG A 79 4.59 -11.97 -0.84
CA ARG A 79 4.47 -13.44 -1.01
C ARG A 79 4.34 -13.85 -2.47
N CYS A 80 3.53 -13.15 -3.26
CA CYS A 80 3.38 -13.42 -4.69
C CYS A 80 4.67 -13.16 -5.46
N LEU A 81 5.38 -12.06 -5.16
CA LEU A 81 6.65 -11.71 -5.81
C LEU A 81 7.75 -12.72 -5.48
N LEU A 82 7.91 -13.09 -4.20
CA LEU A 82 8.87 -14.11 -3.77
C LEU A 82 8.61 -15.45 -4.45
N ALA A 83 7.35 -15.90 -4.48
CA ALA A 83 6.97 -17.13 -5.15
C ALA A 83 7.24 -17.09 -6.66
N GLY A 84 7.00 -15.93 -7.31
CA GLY A 84 7.31 -15.73 -8.72
C GLY A 84 8.79 -15.79 -9.05
N LEU A 85 9.66 -15.45 -8.10
CA LEU A 85 11.12 -15.51 -8.21
C LEU A 85 11.71 -16.84 -7.69
N GLY A 86 10.88 -17.74 -7.16
CA GLY A 86 11.35 -19.00 -6.55
C GLY A 86 12.09 -18.80 -5.23
N LEU A 87 11.90 -17.66 -4.56
CA LEU A 87 12.50 -17.33 -3.27
C LEU A 87 11.58 -17.78 -2.13
N ASN A 88 12.14 -18.33 -1.06
CA ASN A 88 11.37 -18.84 0.06
C ASN A 88 12.00 -18.49 1.43
N PRO A 89 12.21 -17.20 1.74
CA PRO A 89 12.66 -16.79 3.07
C PRO A 89 11.59 -17.10 4.13
N CYS A 90 12.01 -17.25 5.38
CA CYS A 90 11.10 -17.32 6.51
C CYS A 90 10.41 -15.95 6.69
N LEU A 91 9.08 -15.92 6.72
CA LEU A 91 8.30 -14.71 6.93
C LEU A 91 7.84 -14.66 8.39
N VAL A 92 8.34 -13.68 9.15
CA VAL A 92 8.04 -13.51 10.59
C VAL A 92 7.25 -12.24 10.83
N GLN A 93 6.30 -12.28 11.75
CA GLN A 93 5.55 -11.09 12.11
C GLN A 93 6.38 -10.19 13.04
N ARG A 94 6.43 -8.89 12.74
CA ARG A 94 7.04 -7.91 13.63
C ARG A 94 6.24 -7.79 14.91
N VAL A 95 6.94 -7.77 16.05
CA VAL A 95 6.33 -7.53 17.35
C VAL A 95 5.79 -6.09 17.39
N ALA A 96 4.54 -5.93 17.80
CA ALA A 96 3.94 -4.62 17.94
C ALA A 96 4.76 -3.72 18.87
N GLY A 97 5.08 -2.49 18.41
CA GLY A 97 5.90 -1.53 19.16
C GLY A 97 7.41 -1.73 19.02
N ALA A 98 7.88 -2.75 18.31
CA ALA A 98 9.29 -2.89 17.98
C ALA A 98 9.73 -1.76 17.03
N PRO A 99 10.91 -1.13 17.26
CA PRO A 99 11.41 -0.11 16.36
C PRO A 99 11.63 -0.68 14.95
N ALA A 100 11.26 0.08 13.92
CA ALA A 100 11.67 -0.23 12.58
C ALA A 100 13.18 -0.10 12.50
N VAL A 101 13.84 -1.08 11.93
CA VAL A 101 15.27 -1.11 11.63
C VAL A 101 16.21 -0.66 12.77
N THR A 102 16.91 -1.59 13.36
CA THR A 102 18.13 -1.33 14.09
C THR A 102 19.34 -1.72 13.22
N LYS A 103 20.39 -0.89 13.21
CA LYS A 103 21.62 -1.09 12.36
C LYS A 103 22.24 -2.49 12.45
N SER A 104 22.04 -3.19 13.55
CA SER A 104 22.59 -4.54 13.82
C SER A 104 21.68 -5.68 13.33
N ALA A 105 20.44 -5.42 12.94
CA ALA A 105 19.41 -6.45 12.80
C ALA A 105 19.33 -7.12 11.41
N LEU A 106 20.01 -6.60 10.38
CA LEU A 106 19.74 -7.00 8.99
C LEU A 106 20.85 -7.80 8.29
N VAL A 107 21.74 -8.48 9.01
CA VAL A 107 22.64 -9.45 8.36
C VAL A 107 21.87 -10.75 8.12
N GLY A 108 21.62 -11.09 6.82
CA GLY A 108 20.78 -12.24 6.43
C GLY A 108 19.29 -12.06 6.68
N ARG A 109 18.88 -10.90 7.18
CA ARG A 109 17.49 -10.53 7.46
C ARG A 109 17.06 -9.32 6.65
N ALA A 110 15.74 -9.19 6.46
CA ALA A 110 15.14 -8.04 5.81
C ALA A 110 13.88 -7.60 6.53
N GLN A 111 13.39 -6.41 6.22
CA GLN A 111 12.12 -5.91 6.78
C GLN A 111 11.23 -5.37 5.67
N LEU A 112 9.98 -5.81 5.65
CA LEU A 112 8.92 -5.15 4.88
C LEU A 112 8.50 -3.89 5.63
N LEU A 113 8.59 -2.75 4.96
CA LEU A 113 8.25 -1.44 5.48
C LEU A 113 7.20 -0.78 4.58
N ILE A 114 6.27 -0.03 5.19
CA ILE A 114 5.22 0.68 4.45
C ILE A 114 5.07 2.13 4.92
N GLY A 115 4.50 2.96 4.03
CA GLY A 115 4.12 4.34 4.32
C GLY A 115 5.28 5.20 4.79
N ASP A 116 5.02 6.08 5.75
CA ASP A 116 6.00 7.03 6.30
C ASP A 116 7.26 6.34 6.81
N GLN A 117 7.13 5.16 7.40
CA GLN A 117 8.25 4.40 7.92
C GLN A 117 9.20 3.94 6.81
N ALA A 118 8.65 3.50 5.66
CA ALA A 118 9.44 3.13 4.49
C ALA A 118 10.18 4.34 3.92
N ILE A 119 9.49 5.49 3.81
CA ILE A 119 10.07 6.74 3.33
C ILE A 119 11.24 7.15 4.23
N TYR A 120 11.02 7.20 5.54
CA TYR A 120 12.05 7.59 6.50
C TYR A 120 13.28 6.67 6.44
N VAL A 121 13.08 5.36 6.50
CA VAL A 121 14.19 4.39 6.47
C VAL A 121 14.95 4.48 5.15
N ARG A 122 14.26 4.65 4.02
CA ARG A 122 14.91 4.78 2.71
C ARG A 122 15.77 6.04 2.61
N GLN A 123 15.35 7.15 3.19
CA GLN A 123 16.12 8.40 3.20
C GLN A 123 17.29 8.37 4.19
N GLU A 124 17.04 7.92 5.42
CA GLU A 124 18.04 7.92 6.49
C GLU A 124 19.15 6.90 6.23
N TYR A 125 18.83 5.75 5.64
CA TYR A 125 19.76 4.63 5.48
C TYR A 125 20.08 4.30 4.02
N ALA A 126 19.97 5.27 3.10
CA ALA A 126 20.23 5.09 1.67
C ALA A 126 21.61 4.49 1.33
N ASN A 127 22.63 4.77 2.16
CA ASN A 127 23.99 4.27 1.98
C ASN A 127 24.29 2.97 2.74
N GLU A 128 23.33 2.49 3.55
CA GLU A 128 23.54 1.33 4.42
C GLU A 128 22.72 0.11 3.99
N PHE A 129 21.57 0.32 3.36
CA PHE A 129 20.65 -0.72 2.94
C PHE A 129 20.35 -0.65 1.44
N SER A 130 20.03 -1.81 0.88
CA SER A 130 19.37 -1.94 -0.40
C SER A 130 17.84 -1.95 -0.17
N PHE A 131 17.09 -1.44 -1.12
CA PHE A 131 15.64 -1.33 -1.03
C PHE A 131 15.00 -2.00 -2.24
N TRP A 132 14.35 -3.12 -1.98
CA TRP A 132 13.57 -3.83 -2.98
C TRP A 132 12.14 -3.27 -3.00
N ASP A 133 11.87 -2.40 -3.97
CA ASP A 133 10.60 -1.70 -4.12
C ASP A 133 9.55 -2.63 -4.75
N LEU A 134 8.47 -2.92 -4.02
CA LEU A 134 7.49 -3.91 -4.48
C LEU A 134 6.66 -3.44 -5.67
N GLY A 135 6.41 -2.13 -5.80
CA GLY A 135 5.72 -1.56 -6.96
C GLY A 135 6.58 -1.67 -8.23
N GLU A 136 7.88 -1.41 -8.11
CA GLU A 136 8.84 -1.60 -9.20
C GLU A 136 8.90 -3.06 -9.67
N GLN A 137 8.96 -4.01 -8.71
CA GLN A 137 9.01 -5.43 -9.05
C GLN A 137 7.72 -5.91 -9.70
N TRP A 138 6.57 -5.45 -9.21
CA TRP A 138 5.29 -5.73 -9.85
C TRP A 138 5.26 -5.23 -11.29
N LYS A 139 5.68 -3.98 -11.51
CA LYS A 139 5.75 -3.39 -12.86
C LYS A 139 6.67 -4.15 -13.80
N LYS A 140 7.83 -4.61 -13.31
CA LYS A 140 8.78 -5.42 -14.10
C LYS A 140 8.17 -6.76 -14.54
N LEU A 141 7.37 -7.40 -13.69
CA LEU A 141 6.79 -8.71 -13.97
C LEU A 141 5.53 -8.66 -14.82
N PHE A 142 4.65 -7.69 -14.59
CA PHE A 142 3.31 -7.68 -15.18
C PHE A 142 3.05 -6.50 -16.12
N ASN A 143 3.90 -5.49 -16.10
CA ASN A 143 3.75 -4.24 -16.88
C ASN A 143 2.41 -3.50 -16.63
N LEU A 144 1.82 -3.68 -15.46
CA LEU A 144 0.56 -3.09 -15.02
C LEU A 144 0.76 -2.29 -13.74
N PRO A 145 -0.16 -1.36 -13.40
CA PRO A 145 -0.22 -0.74 -12.09
C PRO A 145 -0.52 -1.76 -11.00
N PHE A 146 -0.08 -1.46 -9.77
CA PHE A 146 -0.46 -2.21 -8.57
C PHE A 146 -1.35 -1.35 -7.67
N VAL A 147 -2.46 -1.92 -7.20
CA VAL A 147 -3.45 -1.23 -6.36
C VAL A 147 -3.25 -1.63 -4.90
N TYR A 148 -2.87 -0.68 -4.06
CA TYR A 148 -2.60 -0.90 -2.62
C TYR A 148 -3.86 -0.74 -1.77
N ALA A 149 -4.67 0.27 -2.06
CA ALA A 149 -5.87 0.57 -1.29
C ALA A 149 -7.04 1.02 -2.17
N LEU A 150 -8.24 0.73 -1.69
CA LEU A 150 -9.52 1.07 -2.32
C LEU A 150 -10.46 1.71 -1.31
N TRP A 151 -11.30 2.64 -1.77
CA TRP A 151 -12.47 3.05 -1.02
C TRP A 151 -13.55 1.97 -1.15
N LEU A 152 -13.86 1.32 -0.04
CA LEU A 152 -14.87 0.27 0.03
C LEU A 152 -16.10 0.78 0.78
N ILE A 153 -17.28 0.62 0.17
CA ILE A 153 -18.58 0.94 0.76
C ILE A 153 -19.28 -0.35 1.12
N ARG A 154 -19.87 -0.40 2.31
CA ARG A 154 -20.65 -1.56 2.76
C ARG A 154 -21.88 -1.81 1.89
N PRO A 155 -22.26 -3.10 1.69
CA PRO A 155 -23.42 -3.45 0.88
C PRO A 155 -24.77 -2.93 1.44
N GLU A 156 -24.85 -2.66 2.76
CA GLU A 156 -26.06 -2.17 3.42
C GLU A 156 -26.33 -0.67 3.19
N VAL A 157 -25.36 0.07 2.65
CA VAL A 157 -25.54 1.50 2.33
C VAL A 157 -26.58 1.62 1.21
N ALA A 158 -27.70 2.27 1.50
CA ALA A 158 -28.84 2.36 0.58
C ALA A 158 -28.51 3.16 -0.70
N ASP A 159 -27.82 4.30 -0.56
CA ASP A 159 -27.40 5.15 -1.68
C ASP A 159 -25.88 5.35 -1.66
N PRO A 160 -25.11 4.42 -2.23
CA PRO A 160 -23.65 4.51 -2.22
C PRO A 160 -23.11 5.64 -3.09
N LYS A 161 -23.89 6.18 -4.03
CA LYS A 161 -23.46 7.32 -4.88
C LYS A 161 -23.33 8.61 -4.09
N GLN A 162 -24.11 8.79 -3.02
CA GLN A 162 -23.97 9.94 -2.12
C GLN A 162 -22.62 9.96 -1.39
N ILE A 163 -21.96 8.80 -1.26
CA ILE A 163 -20.63 8.68 -0.70
C ILE A 163 -19.57 8.74 -1.82
N ALA A 164 -19.76 7.99 -2.90
CA ALA A 164 -18.79 7.85 -3.97
C ALA A 164 -18.53 9.18 -4.71
N ASN A 165 -19.57 9.94 -5.05
CA ASN A 165 -19.41 11.20 -5.79
C ASN A 165 -18.57 12.25 -5.02
N PRO A 166 -18.83 12.53 -3.73
CA PRO A 166 -17.98 13.41 -2.94
C PRO A 166 -16.52 12.94 -2.84
N LEU A 167 -16.26 11.62 -2.77
CA LEU A 167 -14.89 11.09 -2.70
C LEU A 167 -14.11 11.33 -3.99
N ARG A 168 -14.75 11.15 -5.15
CA ARG A 168 -14.16 11.53 -6.46
C ARG A 168 -13.87 13.03 -6.53
N GLY A 169 -14.86 13.85 -6.19
CA GLY A 169 -14.67 15.30 -6.17
C GLY A 169 -13.58 15.77 -5.20
N LEU A 170 -13.46 15.11 -4.04
CA LEU A 170 -12.39 15.40 -3.08
C LEU A 170 -11.01 15.03 -3.66
N ARG A 171 -10.87 13.85 -4.31
CA ARG A 171 -9.64 13.46 -5.00
C ARG A 171 -9.25 14.50 -6.04
N ASP A 172 -10.18 14.92 -6.88
CA ASP A 172 -9.93 15.90 -7.96
C ASP A 172 -9.54 17.27 -7.40
N ALA A 173 -10.25 17.73 -6.36
CA ALA A 173 -9.93 18.98 -5.69
C ALA A 173 -8.55 18.95 -5.01
N ASN A 174 -8.19 17.82 -4.37
CA ASN A 174 -6.89 17.65 -3.75
C ASN A 174 -5.76 17.63 -4.78
N LEU A 175 -5.94 16.93 -5.90
CA LEU A 175 -4.95 16.92 -6.99
C LEU A 175 -4.77 18.30 -7.61
N ALA A 176 -5.85 19.05 -7.83
CA ALA A 176 -5.80 20.43 -8.32
C ALA A 176 -5.13 21.39 -7.33
N ASN A 177 -5.12 21.08 -6.04
CA ASN A 177 -4.55 21.91 -4.97
C ASN A 177 -3.29 21.28 -4.34
N LEU A 178 -2.64 20.36 -5.02
CA LEU A 178 -1.56 19.54 -4.45
C LEU A 178 -0.39 20.36 -3.91
N ASP A 179 0.01 21.43 -4.62
CA ASP A 179 1.10 22.31 -4.22
C ASP A 179 0.87 22.99 -2.86
N ASN A 180 -0.38 23.41 -2.58
CA ASN A 180 -0.73 24.00 -1.30
C ASN A 180 -0.77 22.94 -0.19
N LEU A 181 -1.35 21.75 -0.48
CA LEU A 181 -1.38 20.65 0.48
C LEU A 181 0.04 20.19 0.86
N VAL A 182 0.93 20.10 -0.12
CA VAL A 182 2.36 19.80 0.14
C VAL A 182 3.00 20.88 1.02
N ALA A 183 2.73 22.16 0.74
CA ALA A 183 3.26 23.25 1.54
C ALA A 183 2.75 23.21 3.00
N GLU A 184 1.48 22.88 3.23
CA GLU A 184 0.90 22.70 4.57
C GLU A 184 1.55 21.54 5.32
N VAL A 185 1.76 20.39 4.65
CA VAL A 185 2.43 19.23 5.26
C VAL A 185 3.86 19.57 5.65
N VAL A 186 4.62 20.25 4.77
CA VAL A 186 6.01 20.65 5.06
C VAL A 186 6.06 21.63 6.25
N ALA A 187 5.15 22.61 6.32
CA ALA A 187 5.08 23.53 7.45
C ALA A 187 4.77 22.80 8.76
N GLY A 188 3.80 21.88 8.77
CA GLY A 188 3.46 21.08 9.96
C GLY A 188 4.58 20.14 10.41
N VAL A 189 5.39 19.64 9.48
CA VAL A 189 6.58 18.78 9.78
C VAL A 189 7.71 19.59 10.40
N ALA A 190 7.92 20.84 9.95
CA ALA A 190 8.96 21.73 10.49
C ALA A 190 8.75 22.02 11.99
N ASP A 191 7.50 22.12 12.42
CA ASP A 191 7.15 22.40 13.82
C ASP A 191 7.41 21.19 14.76
N THR A 192 7.39 19.97 14.24
CA THR A 192 7.54 18.75 15.04
C THR A 192 8.96 18.18 15.08
N GLY A 193 9.86 18.65 14.22
CA GLY A 193 11.26 18.18 14.13
C GLY A 193 11.43 16.70 13.73
N GLN A 194 10.36 16.02 13.37
CA GLN A 194 10.32 14.56 13.27
C GLN A 194 10.66 13.97 11.89
N ARG A 195 10.85 14.76 10.82
CA ARG A 195 11.01 14.21 9.47
C ARG A 195 12.15 14.88 8.68
N LYS A 196 13.40 14.53 8.99
CA LYS A 196 14.53 14.87 8.10
C LYS A 196 14.33 14.21 6.75
N GLY A 197 14.48 14.99 5.66
CA GLY A 197 14.45 14.50 4.27
C GLY A 197 13.07 14.50 3.60
N VAL A 198 11.98 14.81 4.30
CA VAL A 198 10.67 15.00 3.70
C VAL A 198 10.47 16.49 3.45
N ASP A 199 11.01 16.97 2.34
CA ASP A 199 10.87 18.34 1.87
C ASP A 199 9.78 18.49 0.80
N ARG A 200 9.59 19.71 0.33
CA ARG A 200 8.57 20.03 -0.68
C ARG A 200 8.83 19.31 -2.01
N GLU A 201 10.08 19.26 -2.44
CA GLU A 201 10.47 18.64 -3.71
C GLU A 201 10.17 17.13 -3.68
N PHE A 202 10.60 16.47 -2.59
CA PHE A 202 10.31 15.06 -2.39
C PHE A 202 8.80 14.78 -2.38
N LEU A 203 7.99 15.52 -1.60
CA LEU A 203 6.55 15.28 -1.50
C LEU A 203 5.84 15.54 -2.83
N SER A 204 6.20 16.61 -3.55
CA SER A 204 5.64 16.87 -4.87
C SER A 204 5.93 15.71 -5.82
N HIS A 205 7.17 15.26 -5.88
CA HIS A 205 7.58 14.11 -6.70
C HIS A 205 6.88 12.81 -6.27
N TYR A 206 6.79 12.57 -4.96
CA TYR A 206 6.14 11.37 -4.42
C TYR A 206 4.67 11.27 -4.81
N TYR A 207 3.91 12.37 -4.70
CA TYR A 207 2.49 12.38 -5.03
C TYR A 207 2.19 12.42 -6.54
N THR A 208 3.13 12.88 -7.39
CA THR A 208 2.92 12.97 -8.84
C THR A 208 3.50 11.80 -9.62
N GLU A 209 4.63 11.24 -9.16
CA GLU A 209 5.37 10.23 -9.91
C GLU A 209 5.25 8.83 -9.32
N HIS A 210 5.24 8.72 -7.98
CA HIS A 210 5.20 7.41 -7.32
C HIS A 210 3.77 6.92 -7.04
N LEU A 211 2.86 7.83 -6.69
CA LEU A 211 1.47 7.48 -6.43
C LEU A 211 0.55 7.83 -7.58
N ARG A 212 -0.50 7.03 -7.70
CA ARG A 212 -1.64 7.26 -8.57
C ARG A 212 -2.92 7.13 -7.78
N PHE A 213 -3.91 7.95 -8.14
CA PHE A 213 -5.16 8.05 -7.40
C PHE A 213 -6.40 7.67 -8.22
N GLY A 214 -6.20 7.21 -9.46
CA GLY A 214 -7.25 6.67 -10.31
C GLY A 214 -7.48 5.18 -10.06
N PHE A 215 -8.61 4.67 -10.53
CA PHE A 215 -8.92 3.23 -10.58
C PHE A 215 -9.55 2.93 -11.95
N GLU A 216 -8.70 2.98 -12.96
CA GLU A 216 -9.05 2.79 -14.36
C GLU A 216 -8.91 1.32 -14.78
N GLU A 217 -9.08 1.03 -16.06
CA GLU A 217 -9.05 -0.35 -16.59
C GLU A 217 -7.73 -1.08 -16.31
N LYS A 218 -6.59 -0.38 -16.34
CA LYS A 218 -5.28 -1.01 -16.06
C LYS A 218 -5.10 -1.34 -14.58
N GLU A 219 -5.58 -0.49 -13.69
CA GLU A 219 -5.61 -0.74 -12.25
C GLU A 219 -6.52 -1.93 -11.92
N LYS A 220 -7.69 -2.01 -12.57
CA LYS A 220 -8.61 -3.15 -12.45
C LYS A 220 -7.98 -4.45 -12.95
N GLU A 221 -7.31 -4.40 -14.10
CA GLU A 221 -6.57 -5.54 -14.65
C GLU A 221 -5.45 -5.99 -13.69
N GLY A 222 -4.64 -5.05 -13.19
CA GLY A 222 -3.60 -5.33 -12.20
C GLY A 222 -4.16 -5.99 -10.94
N LEU A 223 -5.27 -5.48 -10.42
CA LEU A 223 -5.94 -6.07 -9.24
C LEU A 223 -6.45 -7.49 -9.51
N LEU A 224 -6.98 -7.79 -10.70
CA LEU A 224 -7.41 -9.15 -11.08
C LEU A 224 -6.22 -10.11 -11.20
N ILE A 225 -5.10 -9.67 -11.76
CA ILE A 225 -3.88 -10.48 -11.82
C ILE A 225 -3.39 -10.78 -10.41
N PHE A 226 -3.37 -9.77 -9.53
CA PHE A 226 -3.00 -9.99 -8.13
C PHE A 226 -3.93 -10.99 -7.42
N ALA A 227 -5.23 -10.88 -7.62
CA ALA A 227 -6.21 -11.84 -7.09
C ALA A 227 -5.92 -13.28 -7.56
N ASN A 228 -5.66 -13.45 -8.86
CA ASN A 228 -5.34 -14.76 -9.44
C ASN A 228 -4.03 -15.35 -8.88
N LEU A 229 -3.02 -14.52 -8.66
CA LEU A 229 -1.77 -14.95 -8.01
C LEU A 229 -2.02 -15.36 -6.56
N CYS A 230 -2.81 -14.59 -5.82
CA CYS A 230 -3.18 -14.94 -4.46
C CYS A 230 -3.91 -16.30 -4.39
N ILE A 231 -4.83 -16.57 -5.32
CA ILE A 231 -5.48 -17.89 -5.44
C ILE A 231 -4.47 -18.98 -5.78
N LYS A 232 -3.62 -18.73 -6.78
CA LYS A 232 -2.57 -19.68 -7.21
C LYS A 232 -1.65 -20.11 -6.08
N HIS A 233 -1.32 -19.17 -5.20
CA HIS A 233 -0.42 -19.40 -4.06
C HIS A 233 -1.16 -19.75 -2.74
N GLY A 234 -2.48 -20.02 -2.79
CA GLY A 234 -3.25 -20.43 -1.62
C GLY A 234 -3.48 -19.32 -0.58
N LEU A 235 -3.32 -18.05 -0.96
CA LEU A 235 -3.55 -16.90 -0.10
C LEU A 235 -5.02 -16.48 -0.07
N LEU A 236 -5.79 -16.87 -1.08
CA LEU A 236 -7.23 -16.68 -1.20
C LEU A 236 -7.90 -17.98 -1.66
N PRO A 237 -9.14 -18.23 -1.25
CA PRO A 237 -9.94 -19.30 -1.82
C PRO A 237 -10.21 -19.03 -3.30
N LYS A 238 -10.49 -20.08 -4.06
CA LYS A 238 -10.85 -19.95 -5.48
C LYS A 238 -12.19 -19.23 -5.60
N HIS A 239 -12.18 -18.07 -6.27
CA HIS A 239 -13.35 -17.22 -6.44
C HIS A 239 -13.32 -16.51 -7.79
N ASN A 240 -14.51 -16.23 -8.35
CA ASN A 240 -14.64 -15.36 -9.52
C ASN A 240 -14.87 -13.93 -9.02
N PHE A 241 -13.93 -13.05 -9.30
CA PHE A 241 -14.05 -11.65 -8.92
C PHE A 241 -14.89 -10.88 -9.93
N ALA A 242 -15.98 -10.29 -9.44
CA ALA A 242 -16.76 -9.28 -10.16
C ALA A 242 -16.69 -7.98 -9.35
N PHE A 243 -16.26 -6.90 -9.97
CA PHE A 243 -16.22 -5.60 -9.30
C PHE A 243 -17.63 -5.03 -9.21
N CYS A 244 -18.15 -4.89 -7.99
CA CYS A 244 -19.32 -4.09 -7.73
C CYS A 244 -18.91 -2.63 -7.61
N ILE A 245 -19.00 -1.90 -8.70
CA ILE A 245 -18.49 -0.53 -8.85
C ILE A 245 -19.60 0.49 -8.69
N VAL A 246 -19.32 1.62 -8.03
CA VAL A 246 -20.25 2.73 -7.80
C VAL A 246 -19.67 4.06 -8.24
#